data_de3749652897859bda7fe4c460b3dbba
#
_entry.id   de3749652897859bda7fe4c460b3dbba
#
_cell.length_a   1.000
_cell.length_b   1.000
_cell.length_c   1.000
_cell.angle_alpha   90.00
_cell.angle_beta   90.00
_cell.angle_gamma   90.00
#
_symmetry.space_group_name_H-M   'P 1'
#
loop_
_entity.id
_entity.type
_entity.pdbx_description
1 polymer ?
#
loop_
_entity_poly.entity_id
_entity_poly.type
_entity_poly.pdbx_seq_one_letter_code
_entity_poly.pdbx_strand_id
1 'polypeptide(L)'
;MKDIKHGSFQGTSWSKEGTGSPVILVHGLGINRQMWQWQIESLSPNFSVIYYDLLGHGESVNPEIPCQLSQFSSQLLTLMDGLNLECCALVGFSLGGLIVQEFALNHPEKVNTLVLLNTAHGRTKSERKEVLSRVQQAEEHGPASTAEAALERWFSTEFSAKNPDIMDKIRSWIKANDKYIYPKIYRLLAECDESLKDSISDIRCPTLVMTGEDDRGNSPEMSQRRAALIPNARAEIIPGLRHMGLVENPEAFNSRLVSFFQEVFR
;
A
#
# COMPACT_ATOMS: atom_id res chain seq x y z
N MET A 1 17.94 -20.58 -8.33
CA MET A 1 17.33 -19.30 -8.76
C MET A 1 15.89 -19.33 -8.28
N LYS A 2 15.40 -18.26 -7.62
CA LYS A 2 13.97 -18.14 -7.29
C LYS A 2 13.19 -18.08 -8.60
N ASP A 3 12.13 -18.86 -8.73
CA ASP A 3 11.29 -18.89 -9.92
C ASP A 3 10.35 -17.66 -9.87
N ILE A 4 10.82 -16.54 -10.44
CA ILE A 4 10.07 -15.30 -10.50
C ILE A 4 9.27 -15.31 -11.80
N LYS A 5 7.94 -15.23 -11.71
CA LYS A 5 7.06 -15.09 -12.86
C LYS A 5 6.66 -13.62 -13.01
N HIS A 6 6.75 -13.14 -14.22
CA HIS A 6 6.26 -11.81 -14.61
C HIS A 6 5.17 -11.96 -15.66
N GLY A 7 4.21 -11.03 -15.66
CA GLY A 7 3.15 -11.03 -16.63
C GLY A 7 2.42 -9.69 -16.70
N SER A 8 1.55 -9.59 -17.69
CA SER A 8 0.59 -8.50 -17.81
C SER A 8 -0.78 -9.09 -18.13
N PHE A 9 -1.82 -8.59 -17.48
CA PHE A 9 -3.19 -9.00 -17.72
C PHE A 9 -4.10 -7.79 -17.72
N GLN A 10 -4.81 -7.55 -18.82
CA GLN A 10 -5.69 -6.40 -19.03
C GLN A 10 -5.03 -5.06 -18.61
N GLY A 11 -3.77 -4.86 -19.00
CA GLY A 11 -3.02 -3.64 -18.71
C GLY A 11 -2.44 -3.55 -17.28
N THR A 12 -2.62 -4.56 -16.44
CA THR A 12 -1.99 -4.65 -15.12
C THR A 12 -0.70 -5.46 -15.20
N SER A 13 0.43 -4.83 -14.91
CA SER A 13 1.74 -5.50 -14.82
C SER A 13 1.94 -6.07 -13.41
N TRP A 14 2.32 -7.35 -13.33
CA TRP A 14 2.46 -8.08 -12.07
C TRP A 14 3.69 -8.98 -12.04
N SER A 15 4.07 -9.38 -10.83
CA SER A 15 5.11 -10.37 -10.57
C SER A 15 4.63 -11.33 -9.49
N LYS A 16 5.18 -12.56 -9.50
CA LYS A 16 4.86 -13.61 -8.54
C LYS A 16 6.11 -14.37 -8.15
N GLU A 17 6.28 -14.61 -6.85
CA GLU A 17 7.35 -15.44 -6.29
C GLU A 17 6.80 -16.38 -5.23
N GLY A 18 7.46 -17.53 -5.08
CA GLY A 18 7.07 -18.54 -4.10
C GLY A 18 5.84 -19.36 -4.47
N THR A 19 5.48 -20.26 -3.55
CA THR A 19 4.35 -21.19 -3.66
C THR A 19 3.58 -21.24 -2.34
N GLY A 20 2.38 -21.83 -2.34
CA GLY A 20 1.52 -21.91 -1.15
C GLY A 20 0.35 -20.94 -1.23
N SER A 21 -0.19 -20.55 -0.06
CA SER A 21 -1.33 -19.66 0.04
C SER A 21 -1.07 -18.30 -0.63
N PRO A 22 -1.98 -17.77 -1.44
CA PRO A 22 -1.78 -16.53 -2.17
C PRO A 22 -1.83 -15.32 -1.23
N VAL A 23 -0.83 -14.44 -1.38
CA VAL A 23 -0.73 -13.13 -0.72
C VAL A 23 -0.50 -12.09 -1.80
N ILE A 24 -1.39 -11.10 -1.91
CA ILE A 24 -1.26 -10.00 -2.86
C ILE A 24 -0.80 -8.74 -2.13
N LEU A 25 0.26 -8.11 -2.63
CA LEU A 25 0.86 -6.90 -2.08
C LEU A 25 0.51 -5.69 -2.97
N VAL A 26 -0.11 -4.67 -2.37
CA VAL A 26 -0.64 -3.48 -3.04
C VAL A 26 0.12 -2.25 -2.56
N HIS A 27 0.90 -1.64 -3.44
CA HIS A 27 1.79 -0.51 -3.11
C HIS A 27 1.07 0.83 -2.92
N GLY A 28 1.81 1.86 -2.50
CA GLY A 28 1.31 3.22 -2.28
C GLY A 28 1.46 4.15 -3.49
N LEU A 29 0.98 5.38 -3.32
CA LEU A 29 1.08 6.44 -4.32
C LEU A 29 2.53 6.77 -4.68
N GLY A 30 2.81 6.95 -5.95
CA GLY A 30 4.07 7.49 -6.48
C GLY A 30 5.23 6.51 -6.52
N ILE A 31 5.05 5.30 -6.03
CA ILE A 31 6.01 4.19 -6.08
C ILE A 31 5.47 3.07 -6.96
N ASN A 32 6.13 1.93 -7.03
CA ASN A 32 5.71 0.80 -7.87
C ASN A 32 5.91 -0.54 -7.15
N ARG A 33 5.54 -1.65 -7.80
CA ARG A 33 5.62 -2.99 -7.24
C ARG A 33 7.00 -3.40 -6.71
N GLN A 34 8.08 -2.78 -7.19
CA GLN A 34 9.44 -3.09 -6.74
C GLN A 34 9.69 -2.68 -5.28
N MET A 35 8.83 -1.84 -4.69
CA MET A 35 8.93 -1.51 -3.28
C MET A 35 8.85 -2.72 -2.35
N TRP A 36 8.27 -3.82 -2.82
CA TRP A 36 8.07 -5.03 -2.03
C TRP A 36 9.31 -5.95 -1.95
N GLN A 37 10.41 -5.58 -2.64
CA GLN A 37 11.65 -6.38 -2.64
C GLN A 37 12.16 -6.72 -1.24
N TRP A 38 11.92 -5.87 -0.23
CA TRP A 38 12.31 -6.08 1.15
C TRP A 38 11.39 -7.02 1.95
N GLN A 39 10.16 -7.29 1.46
CA GLN A 39 9.19 -8.20 2.09
C GLN A 39 9.17 -9.57 1.42
N ILE A 40 9.44 -9.62 0.12
CA ILE A 40 9.32 -10.85 -0.69
C ILE A 40 10.23 -11.94 -0.17
N GLU A 41 11.47 -11.60 0.23
CA GLU A 41 12.44 -12.60 0.72
C GLU A 41 11.94 -13.36 1.96
N SER A 42 11.22 -12.68 2.84
CA SER A 42 10.66 -13.26 4.06
C SER A 42 9.33 -13.99 3.82
N LEU A 43 8.54 -13.57 2.83
CA LEU A 43 7.22 -14.14 2.56
C LEU A 43 7.26 -15.29 1.56
N SER A 44 8.05 -15.21 0.49
CA SER A 44 8.05 -16.18 -0.61
C SER A 44 8.48 -17.62 -0.24
N PRO A 45 9.18 -17.89 0.86
CA PRO A 45 9.43 -19.27 1.28
C PRO A 45 8.18 -20.06 1.66
N ASN A 46 7.12 -19.37 2.14
CA ASN A 46 5.91 -19.99 2.67
C ASN A 46 4.63 -19.63 1.91
N PHE A 47 4.67 -18.57 1.09
CA PHE A 47 3.50 -18.02 0.44
C PHE A 47 3.74 -17.81 -1.07
N SER A 48 2.67 -17.87 -1.83
CA SER A 48 2.64 -17.41 -3.21
C SER A 48 2.43 -15.90 -3.21
N VAL A 49 3.53 -15.14 -3.25
CA VAL A 49 3.53 -13.68 -3.14
C VAL A 49 3.36 -13.05 -4.52
N ILE A 50 2.25 -12.33 -4.70
CA ILE A 50 1.91 -11.61 -5.93
C ILE A 50 1.98 -10.12 -5.63
N TYR A 51 2.60 -9.35 -6.50
CA TYR A 51 2.71 -7.90 -6.38
C TYR A 51 2.61 -7.27 -7.75
N TYR A 52 1.92 -6.15 -7.84
CA TYR A 52 1.57 -5.54 -9.12
C TYR A 52 1.66 -4.02 -9.06
N ASP A 53 1.75 -3.38 -10.22
CA ASP A 53 1.69 -1.94 -10.35
C ASP A 53 0.24 -1.47 -10.38
N LEU A 54 -0.09 -0.50 -9.55
CA LEU A 54 -1.38 0.19 -9.59
C LEU A 54 -1.59 0.91 -10.92
N LEU A 55 -2.84 1.10 -11.31
CA LEU A 55 -3.17 2.00 -12.44
C LEU A 55 -2.42 3.33 -12.31
N GLY A 56 -1.84 3.80 -13.41
CA GLY A 56 -1.07 5.04 -13.45
C GLY A 56 0.31 4.98 -12.80
N HIS A 57 0.78 3.77 -12.42
CA HIS A 57 2.10 3.56 -11.82
C HIS A 57 2.86 2.46 -12.56
N GLY A 58 4.20 2.54 -12.50
CA GLY A 58 5.09 1.52 -13.04
C GLY A 58 4.81 1.20 -14.51
N GLU A 59 4.51 -0.06 -14.79
CA GLU A 59 4.23 -0.57 -16.14
C GLU A 59 2.73 -0.84 -16.39
N SER A 60 1.85 -0.49 -15.45
CA SER A 60 0.39 -0.61 -15.62
C SER A 60 -0.18 0.58 -16.39
N VAL A 61 -1.33 0.34 -17.06
CA VAL A 61 -2.05 1.40 -17.79
C VAL A 61 -2.58 2.48 -16.87
N ASN A 62 -2.94 3.63 -17.43
CA ASN A 62 -3.54 4.72 -16.69
C ASN A 62 -5.01 4.42 -16.32
N PRO A 63 -5.50 4.94 -15.16
CA PRO A 63 -6.92 4.90 -14.84
C PRO A 63 -7.74 5.83 -15.76
N GLU A 64 -9.04 5.60 -15.82
CA GLU A 64 -9.97 6.57 -16.38
C GLU A 64 -10.09 7.80 -15.48
N ILE A 65 -10.40 8.95 -16.08
CA ILE A 65 -10.60 10.21 -15.36
C ILE A 65 -12.10 10.54 -15.33
N PRO A 66 -12.67 10.88 -14.18
CA PRO A 66 -12.02 11.08 -12.86
C PRO A 66 -11.60 9.77 -12.18
N CYS A 67 -10.44 9.80 -11.48
CA CYS A 67 -9.97 8.65 -10.72
C CYS A 67 -10.92 8.33 -9.56
N GLN A 68 -11.29 7.08 -9.42
CA GLN A 68 -12.12 6.57 -8.34
C GLN A 68 -11.46 5.34 -7.69
N LEU A 69 -11.69 5.14 -6.39
CA LEU A 69 -11.11 4.02 -5.65
C LEU A 69 -11.57 2.67 -6.21
N SER A 70 -12.83 2.60 -6.69
CA SER A 70 -13.42 1.42 -7.32
C SER A 70 -12.68 0.94 -8.58
N GLN A 71 -12.00 1.82 -9.32
CA GLN A 71 -11.19 1.42 -10.49
C GLN A 71 -9.99 0.57 -10.06
N PHE A 72 -9.34 0.93 -8.94
CA PHE A 72 -8.22 0.19 -8.38
C PHE A 72 -8.68 -1.13 -7.73
N SER A 73 -9.85 -1.13 -7.11
CA SER A 73 -10.49 -2.34 -6.59
C SER A 73 -10.85 -3.29 -7.74
N SER A 74 -11.42 -2.78 -8.84
CA SER A 74 -11.70 -3.55 -10.05
C SER A 74 -10.43 -4.07 -10.73
N GLN A 75 -9.34 -3.30 -10.71
CA GLN A 75 -8.02 -3.76 -11.17
C GLN A 75 -7.57 -4.99 -10.37
N LEU A 76 -7.68 -4.96 -9.04
CA LEU A 76 -7.32 -6.08 -8.17
C LEU A 76 -8.20 -7.31 -8.46
N LEU A 77 -9.53 -7.13 -8.61
CA LEU A 77 -10.44 -8.21 -8.96
C LEU A 77 -10.06 -8.85 -10.29
N THR A 78 -9.83 -8.03 -11.31
CA THR A 78 -9.40 -8.49 -12.65
C THR A 78 -8.09 -9.28 -12.59
N LEU A 79 -7.12 -8.82 -11.79
CA LEU A 79 -5.86 -9.54 -11.58
C LEU A 79 -6.09 -10.90 -10.90
N MET A 80 -6.92 -10.96 -9.87
CA MET A 80 -7.26 -12.21 -9.18
C MET A 80 -7.92 -13.20 -10.12
N ASP A 81 -8.88 -12.75 -10.93
CA ASP A 81 -9.57 -13.59 -11.90
C ASP A 81 -8.61 -14.11 -12.98
N GLY A 82 -7.72 -13.25 -13.51
CA GLY A 82 -6.69 -13.62 -14.49
C GLY A 82 -5.65 -14.62 -13.96
N LEU A 83 -5.44 -14.65 -12.64
CA LEU A 83 -4.57 -15.60 -11.95
C LEU A 83 -5.30 -16.82 -11.38
N ASN A 84 -6.63 -16.93 -11.62
CA ASN A 84 -7.51 -17.97 -11.08
C ASN A 84 -7.44 -18.07 -9.54
N LEU A 85 -7.46 -16.93 -8.84
CA LEU A 85 -7.47 -16.87 -7.39
C LEU A 85 -8.90 -16.70 -6.88
N GLU A 86 -9.41 -17.70 -6.17
CA GLU A 86 -10.73 -17.64 -5.54
C GLU A 86 -10.73 -16.68 -4.36
N CYS A 87 -9.74 -16.80 -3.47
CA CYS A 87 -9.51 -15.90 -2.34
C CYS A 87 -8.02 -15.76 -2.02
N CYS A 88 -7.63 -14.71 -1.30
CA CYS A 88 -6.23 -14.46 -0.91
C CYS A 88 -6.12 -13.61 0.36
N ALA A 89 -4.90 -13.54 0.92
CA ALA A 89 -4.53 -12.48 1.84
C ALA A 89 -4.19 -11.21 1.04
N LEU A 90 -4.62 -10.05 1.54
CA LEU A 90 -4.29 -8.74 0.97
C LEU A 90 -3.41 -7.95 1.93
N VAL A 91 -2.33 -7.39 1.42
CA VAL A 91 -1.45 -6.45 2.13
C VAL A 91 -1.46 -5.13 1.37
N GLY A 92 -1.96 -4.07 1.97
CA GLY A 92 -1.99 -2.75 1.36
C GLY A 92 -1.13 -1.75 2.12
N PHE A 93 -0.25 -1.05 1.40
CA PHE A 93 0.57 0.02 1.92
C PHE A 93 0.02 1.39 1.50
N SER A 94 -0.19 2.31 2.45
CA SER A 94 -0.60 3.69 2.20
C SER A 94 -1.88 3.76 1.36
N LEU A 95 -1.85 4.26 0.12
CA LEU A 95 -2.97 4.21 -0.83
C LEU A 95 -3.44 2.77 -1.07
N GLY A 96 -2.50 1.83 -1.22
CA GLY A 96 -2.84 0.42 -1.36
C GLY A 96 -3.68 -0.12 -0.20
N GLY A 97 -3.46 0.39 1.01
CA GLY A 97 -4.28 0.04 2.16
C GLY A 97 -5.73 0.53 2.06
N LEU A 98 -5.99 1.68 1.44
CA LEU A 98 -7.35 2.15 1.15
C LEU A 98 -8.02 1.29 0.06
N ILE A 99 -7.25 0.90 -0.96
CA ILE A 99 -7.72 0.04 -2.05
C ILE A 99 -8.13 -1.33 -1.51
N VAL A 100 -7.30 -1.98 -0.69
CA VAL A 100 -7.63 -3.31 -0.15
C VAL A 100 -8.76 -3.28 0.89
N GLN A 101 -8.97 -2.15 1.58
CA GLN A 101 -10.15 -1.96 2.44
C GLN A 101 -11.43 -1.88 1.61
N GLU A 102 -11.43 -1.06 0.56
CA GLU A 102 -12.58 -0.95 -0.36
C GLU A 102 -12.87 -2.30 -1.03
N PHE A 103 -11.83 -3.02 -1.44
CA PHE A 103 -11.96 -4.36 -1.99
C PHE A 103 -12.58 -5.35 -0.99
N ALA A 104 -12.10 -5.37 0.26
CA ALA A 104 -12.60 -6.27 1.31
C ALA A 104 -14.07 -5.99 1.68
N LEU A 105 -14.52 -4.74 1.54
CA LEU A 105 -15.92 -4.36 1.75
C LEU A 105 -16.83 -4.84 0.61
N ASN A 106 -16.37 -4.75 -0.64
CA ASN A 106 -17.17 -5.09 -1.80
C ASN A 106 -17.09 -6.57 -2.21
N HIS A 107 -15.99 -7.27 -1.82
CA HIS A 107 -15.72 -8.67 -2.16
C HIS A 107 -15.23 -9.47 -0.94
N PRO A 108 -16.01 -9.50 0.16
CA PRO A 108 -15.58 -10.14 1.42
C PRO A 108 -15.28 -11.63 1.26
N GLU A 109 -15.91 -12.32 0.31
CA GLU A 109 -15.68 -13.73 0.01
C GLU A 109 -14.31 -14.00 -0.63
N LYS A 110 -13.68 -12.98 -1.19
CA LYS A 110 -12.36 -13.07 -1.85
C LYS A 110 -11.19 -12.72 -0.92
N VAL A 111 -11.46 -12.30 0.32
CA VAL A 111 -10.42 -11.85 1.27
C VAL A 111 -10.46 -12.68 2.54
N ASN A 112 -9.48 -13.57 2.69
CA ASN A 112 -9.36 -14.38 3.92
C ASN A 112 -8.58 -13.66 5.03
N THR A 113 -7.75 -12.69 4.70
CA THR A 113 -6.90 -11.95 5.64
C THR A 113 -6.55 -10.58 5.08
N LEU A 114 -6.55 -9.56 5.93
CA LEU A 114 -6.23 -8.18 5.56
C LEU A 114 -5.07 -7.63 6.39
N VAL A 115 -4.11 -6.99 5.73
CA VAL A 115 -3.03 -6.26 6.39
C VAL A 115 -2.98 -4.83 5.85
N LEU A 116 -3.00 -3.86 6.75
CA LEU A 116 -3.02 -2.44 6.45
C LEU A 116 -1.76 -1.78 7.01
N LEU A 117 -0.86 -1.38 6.11
CA LEU A 117 0.44 -0.81 6.46
C LEU A 117 0.45 0.71 6.22
N ASN A 118 0.71 1.49 7.26
CA ASN A 118 0.92 2.94 7.15
C ASN A 118 -0.18 3.63 6.32
N THR A 119 -1.45 3.33 6.61
CA THR A 119 -2.62 3.77 5.82
C THR A 119 -3.44 4.76 6.63
N ALA A 120 -3.88 5.85 6.01
CA ALA A 120 -4.71 6.87 6.65
C ALA A 120 -6.13 6.37 7.00
N HIS A 121 -6.70 6.94 8.07
CA HIS A 121 -8.08 6.70 8.47
C HIS A 121 -8.66 7.92 9.16
N GLY A 122 -9.76 8.45 8.62
CA GLY A 122 -10.51 9.54 9.22
C GLY A 122 -9.66 10.79 9.45
N ARG A 123 -9.00 11.26 8.40
CA ARG A 123 -8.23 12.52 8.44
C ARG A 123 -9.10 13.68 8.89
N THR A 124 -8.56 14.49 9.77
CA THR A 124 -9.12 15.80 10.13
C THR A 124 -9.09 16.75 8.93
N LYS A 125 -9.86 17.85 9.00
CA LYS A 125 -9.82 18.89 7.97
C LYS A 125 -8.41 19.47 7.77
N SER A 126 -7.64 19.63 8.86
CA SER A 126 -6.26 20.13 8.79
C SER A 126 -5.34 19.15 8.08
N GLU A 127 -5.34 17.89 8.47
CA GLU A 127 -4.53 16.82 7.83
C GLU A 127 -4.87 16.68 6.34
N ARG A 128 -6.15 16.71 5.98
CA ARG A 128 -6.61 16.70 4.58
C ARG A 128 -6.10 17.90 3.81
N LYS A 129 -6.15 19.12 4.40
CA LYS A 129 -5.63 20.34 3.79
C LYS A 129 -4.14 20.24 3.48
N GLU A 130 -3.34 19.62 4.37
CA GLU A 130 -1.92 19.39 4.15
C GLU A 130 -1.67 18.41 2.97
N VAL A 131 -2.49 17.37 2.83
CA VAL A 131 -2.39 16.48 1.67
C VAL A 131 -2.77 17.21 0.39
N LEU A 132 -3.86 18.01 0.41
CA LEU A 132 -4.31 18.78 -0.75
C LEU A 132 -3.31 19.85 -1.19
N SER A 133 -2.52 20.44 -0.28
CA SER A 133 -1.45 21.36 -0.68
C SER A 133 -0.35 20.67 -1.50
N ARG A 134 -0.05 19.40 -1.19
CA ARG A 134 0.89 18.58 -1.99
C ARG A 134 0.28 18.16 -3.32
N VAL A 135 -1.03 17.93 -3.38
CA VAL A 135 -1.76 17.73 -4.64
C VAL A 135 -1.59 18.94 -5.55
N GLN A 136 -1.84 20.13 -5.03
CA GLN A 136 -1.68 21.39 -5.77
C GLN A 136 -0.24 21.54 -6.29
N GLN A 137 0.78 21.29 -5.46
CA GLN A 137 2.18 21.30 -5.87
C GLN A 137 2.44 20.33 -7.04
N ALA A 138 1.86 19.12 -6.99
CA ALA A 138 2.00 18.13 -8.06
C ALA A 138 1.25 18.56 -9.35
N GLU A 139 0.10 19.22 -9.23
CA GLU A 139 -0.67 19.76 -10.36
C GLU A 139 0.09 20.88 -11.08
N GLU A 140 0.75 21.77 -10.33
CA GLU A 140 1.48 22.92 -10.87
C GLU A 140 2.86 22.55 -11.43
N HIS A 141 3.57 21.64 -10.74
CA HIS A 141 4.99 21.39 -10.98
C HIS A 141 5.34 19.93 -11.31
N GLY A 142 4.35 19.05 -11.35
CA GLY A 142 4.52 17.63 -11.65
C GLY A 142 5.05 16.80 -10.47
N PRO A 143 5.12 15.46 -10.63
CA PRO A 143 5.49 14.54 -9.55
C PRO A 143 6.89 14.78 -8.98
N ALA A 144 7.85 15.20 -9.81
CA ALA A 144 9.23 15.48 -9.38
C ALA A 144 9.30 16.53 -8.26
N SER A 145 8.38 17.49 -8.24
CA SER A 145 8.33 18.56 -7.23
C SER A 145 8.02 18.04 -5.82
N THR A 146 7.37 16.89 -5.72
CA THR A 146 6.96 16.30 -4.43
C THR A 146 8.00 15.33 -3.85
N ALA A 147 9.01 14.93 -4.63
CA ALA A 147 9.90 13.83 -4.31
C ALA A 147 10.72 14.05 -3.03
N GLU A 148 11.42 15.19 -2.92
CA GLU A 148 12.30 15.44 -1.78
C GLU A 148 11.50 15.54 -0.46
N ALA A 149 10.40 16.29 -0.47
CA ALA A 149 9.55 16.42 0.69
C ALA A 149 8.85 15.08 1.06
N ALA A 150 8.62 14.18 0.10
CA ALA A 150 8.14 12.83 0.38
C ALA A 150 9.23 12.00 1.08
N LEU A 151 10.45 11.96 0.56
CA LEU A 151 11.56 11.23 1.15
C LEU A 151 11.86 11.68 2.59
N GLU A 152 11.86 13.01 2.83
CA GLU A 152 12.06 13.58 4.16
C GLU A 152 10.99 13.13 5.17
N ARG A 153 9.73 13.02 4.74
CA ARG A 153 8.64 12.53 5.61
C ARG A 153 8.67 11.01 5.80
N TRP A 154 9.12 10.27 4.79
CA TRP A 154 9.02 8.82 4.75
C TRP A 154 10.13 8.09 5.49
N PHE A 155 11.32 8.69 5.57
CA PHE A 155 12.51 8.08 6.16
C PHE A 155 13.09 8.91 7.28
N SER A 156 13.79 8.27 8.22
CA SER A 156 14.62 8.96 9.19
C SER A 156 15.83 9.63 8.51
N THR A 157 16.31 10.70 9.10
CA THR A 157 17.51 11.41 8.60
C THR A 157 18.74 10.49 8.61
N GLU A 158 18.85 9.64 9.63
CA GLU A 158 19.96 8.69 9.77
C GLU A 158 19.93 7.64 8.65
N PHE A 159 18.75 7.05 8.37
CA PHE A 159 18.60 6.06 7.29
C PHE A 159 18.90 6.69 5.92
N SER A 160 18.35 7.87 5.66
CA SER A 160 18.57 8.59 4.40
C SER A 160 20.05 8.87 4.12
N ALA A 161 20.79 9.29 5.16
CA ALA A 161 22.22 9.56 5.05
C ALA A 161 23.07 8.29 4.80
N LYS A 162 22.66 7.16 5.37
CA LYS A 162 23.36 5.88 5.23
C LYS A 162 23.02 5.11 3.96
N ASN A 163 21.88 5.41 3.33
CA ASN A 163 21.34 4.64 2.19
C ASN A 163 20.98 5.53 0.98
N PRO A 164 21.95 6.32 0.44
CA PRO A 164 21.68 7.22 -0.68
C PRO A 164 21.13 6.50 -1.92
N ASP A 165 21.59 5.27 -2.20
CA ASP A 165 21.14 4.49 -3.35
C ASP A 165 19.64 4.11 -3.24
N ILE A 166 19.16 3.81 -2.03
CA ILE A 166 17.72 3.55 -1.78
C ILE A 166 16.94 4.85 -1.98
N MET A 167 17.45 5.97 -1.48
CA MET A 167 16.82 7.28 -1.66
C MET A 167 16.73 7.64 -3.14
N ASP A 168 17.80 7.45 -3.91
CA ASP A 168 17.82 7.73 -5.35
C ASP A 168 16.85 6.82 -6.12
N LYS A 169 16.79 5.55 -5.76
CA LYS A 169 15.86 4.59 -6.33
C LYS A 169 14.40 5.03 -6.13
N ILE A 170 14.02 5.34 -4.90
CA ILE A 170 12.64 5.76 -4.58
C ILE A 170 12.33 7.12 -5.19
N ARG A 171 13.27 8.05 -5.16
CA ARG A 171 13.18 9.34 -5.87
C ARG A 171 12.90 9.14 -7.36
N SER A 172 13.59 8.20 -8.00
CA SER A 172 13.39 7.89 -9.42
C SER A 172 11.99 7.37 -9.72
N TRP A 173 11.43 6.53 -8.83
CA TRP A 173 10.05 6.04 -8.98
C TRP A 173 9.04 7.19 -8.92
N ILE A 174 9.18 8.11 -7.94
CA ILE A 174 8.27 9.25 -7.83
C ILE A 174 8.35 10.12 -9.09
N LYS A 175 9.56 10.42 -9.56
CA LYS A 175 9.78 11.27 -10.74
C LYS A 175 9.29 10.66 -12.06
N ALA A 176 9.22 9.32 -12.14
CA ALA A 176 8.80 8.60 -13.34
C ALA A 176 7.28 8.58 -13.55
N ASN A 177 6.48 9.00 -12.56
CA ASN A 177 5.03 9.04 -12.70
C ASN A 177 4.59 10.04 -13.78
N ASP A 178 3.47 9.74 -14.45
CA ASP A 178 2.87 10.64 -15.41
C ASP A 178 2.42 11.96 -14.76
N LYS A 179 2.81 13.09 -15.35
CA LYS A 179 2.55 14.41 -14.78
C LYS A 179 1.08 14.82 -14.74
N TYR A 180 0.23 14.20 -15.56
CA TYR A 180 -1.21 14.48 -15.60
C TYR A 180 -2.02 13.51 -14.74
N ILE A 181 -1.58 12.27 -14.64
CA ILE A 181 -2.27 11.20 -13.92
C ILE A 181 -1.92 11.21 -12.43
N TYR A 182 -0.65 11.35 -12.08
CA TYR A 182 -0.19 11.35 -10.69
C TYR A 182 -0.95 12.32 -9.76
N PRO A 183 -1.17 13.61 -10.13
CA PRO A 183 -1.94 14.52 -9.28
C PRO A 183 -3.40 14.08 -9.10
N LYS A 184 -4.00 13.41 -10.09
CA LYS A 184 -5.39 12.92 -9.98
C LYS A 184 -5.49 11.76 -8.97
N ILE A 185 -4.53 10.84 -9.01
CA ILE A 185 -4.46 9.75 -8.02
C ILE A 185 -4.08 10.30 -6.63
N TYR A 186 -3.24 11.34 -6.57
CA TYR A 186 -2.91 11.98 -5.30
C TYR A 186 -4.14 12.67 -4.67
N ARG A 187 -5.00 13.30 -5.49
CA ARG A 187 -6.28 13.87 -5.04
C ARG A 187 -7.20 12.77 -4.51
N LEU A 188 -7.31 11.64 -5.21
CA LEU A 188 -8.04 10.48 -4.73
C LEU A 188 -7.54 10.04 -3.35
N LEU A 189 -6.23 9.89 -3.15
CA LEU A 189 -5.64 9.56 -1.84
C LEU A 189 -6.02 10.59 -0.75
N ALA A 190 -6.10 11.87 -1.10
CA ALA A 190 -6.45 12.92 -0.14
C ALA A 190 -7.91 12.86 0.33
N GLU A 191 -8.80 12.27 -0.46
CA GLU A 191 -10.25 12.36 -0.28
C GLU A 191 -10.91 11.03 0.08
N CYS A 192 -10.39 9.89 -0.41
CA CYS A 192 -11.10 8.61 -0.34
C CYS A 192 -11.16 7.97 1.06
N ASP A 193 -10.35 8.39 2.04
CA ASP A 193 -10.46 7.89 3.41
C ASP A 193 -11.77 8.29 4.09
N GLU A 194 -12.39 9.38 3.66
CA GLU A 194 -13.69 9.85 4.18
C GLU A 194 -14.83 8.90 3.82
N SER A 195 -14.84 8.36 2.61
CA SER A 195 -15.89 7.43 2.16
C SER A 195 -15.81 6.05 2.83
N LEU A 196 -14.64 5.67 3.33
CA LEU A 196 -14.43 4.37 3.96
C LEU A 196 -14.62 4.38 5.49
N LYS A 197 -14.56 5.54 6.14
CA LYS A 197 -14.41 5.64 7.60
C LYS A 197 -15.53 4.94 8.39
N ASP A 198 -16.76 4.99 7.89
CA ASP A 198 -17.93 4.47 8.58
C ASP A 198 -18.21 2.99 8.21
N SER A 199 -17.77 2.53 7.03
CA SER A 199 -18.04 1.18 6.54
C SER A 199 -16.99 0.14 6.94
N ILE A 200 -15.82 0.54 7.43
CA ILE A 200 -14.76 -0.43 7.79
C ILE A 200 -15.16 -1.39 8.92
N SER A 201 -16.17 -1.05 9.72
CA SER A 201 -16.75 -1.96 10.72
C SER A 201 -17.41 -3.21 10.10
N ASP A 202 -17.65 -3.21 8.79
CA ASP A 202 -18.20 -4.35 8.05
C ASP A 202 -17.15 -5.34 7.56
N ILE A 203 -15.86 -5.02 7.68
CA ILE A 203 -14.76 -5.96 7.42
C ILE A 203 -14.79 -7.07 8.47
N ARG A 204 -14.85 -8.33 8.04
CA ARG A 204 -14.99 -9.51 8.92
C ARG A 204 -13.74 -10.39 8.99
N CYS A 205 -12.89 -10.35 7.99
CA CYS A 205 -11.67 -11.17 7.98
C CYS A 205 -10.69 -10.72 9.08
N PRO A 206 -9.84 -11.63 9.58
CA PRO A 206 -8.72 -11.27 10.46
C PRO A 206 -7.90 -10.13 9.85
N THR A 207 -7.66 -9.08 10.64
CA THR A 207 -7.02 -7.87 10.15
C THR A 207 -5.86 -7.44 11.04
N LEU A 208 -4.69 -7.20 10.44
CA LEU A 208 -3.53 -6.62 11.10
C LEU A 208 -3.33 -5.17 10.58
N VAL A 209 -3.27 -4.21 11.49
CA VAL A 209 -2.98 -2.82 11.18
C VAL A 209 -1.62 -2.47 11.73
N MET A 210 -0.68 -2.04 10.88
CA MET A 210 0.67 -1.70 11.31
C MET A 210 1.07 -0.31 10.84
N THR A 211 1.75 0.43 11.70
CA THR A 211 2.33 1.73 11.33
C THR A 211 3.58 2.03 12.15
N GLY A 212 4.48 2.84 11.58
CA GLY A 212 5.60 3.38 12.33
C GLY A 212 5.15 4.44 13.34
N GLU A 213 5.78 4.47 14.51
CA GLU A 213 5.48 5.42 15.59
C GLU A 213 5.61 6.88 15.14
N ASP A 214 6.57 7.15 14.24
CA ASP A 214 6.89 8.48 13.74
C ASP A 214 6.23 8.78 12.37
N ASP A 215 5.26 7.99 11.92
CA ASP A 215 4.50 8.28 10.71
C ASP A 215 3.48 9.41 10.96
N ARG A 216 3.88 10.63 10.61
CA ARG A 216 3.05 11.83 10.82
C ARG A 216 1.86 11.94 9.86
N GLY A 217 1.95 11.30 8.70
CA GLY A 217 0.91 11.36 7.65
C GLY A 217 -0.19 10.33 7.82
N ASN A 218 0.13 9.20 8.45
CA ASN A 218 -0.78 8.09 8.75
C ASN A 218 -0.47 7.58 10.15
N SER A 219 -0.90 8.38 11.14
CA SER A 219 -0.40 8.29 12.51
C SER A 219 -0.78 6.99 13.24
N PRO A 220 -0.05 6.65 14.33
CA PRO A 220 -0.43 5.56 15.22
C PRO A 220 -1.89 5.63 15.69
N GLU A 221 -2.40 6.82 15.99
CA GLU A 221 -3.78 7.03 16.43
C GLU A 221 -4.80 6.67 15.34
N MET A 222 -4.50 6.96 14.06
CA MET A 222 -5.33 6.52 12.93
C MET A 222 -5.40 4.99 12.86
N SER A 223 -4.27 4.32 13.04
CA SER A 223 -4.18 2.86 13.03
C SER A 223 -4.91 2.22 14.21
N GLN A 224 -4.79 2.79 15.41
CA GLN A 224 -5.49 2.34 16.61
C GLN A 224 -7.01 2.53 16.48
N ARG A 225 -7.47 3.71 16.00
CA ARG A 225 -8.90 3.96 15.74
C ARG A 225 -9.46 2.97 14.72
N ARG A 226 -8.73 2.68 13.65
CA ARG A 226 -9.14 1.72 12.64
C ARG A 226 -9.27 0.31 13.23
N ALA A 227 -8.25 -0.16 13.95
CA ALA A 227 -8.29 -1.48 14.56
C ALA A 227 -9.40 -1.61 15.61
N ALA A 228 -9.78 -0.54 16.30
CA ALA A 228 -10.92 -0.53 17.23
C ALA A 228 -12.28 -0.63 16.52
N LEU A 229 -12.37 -0.25 15.24
CA LEU A 229 -13.62 -0.31 14.48
C LEU A 229 -13.82 -1.65 13.75
N ILE A 230 -12.75 -2.31 13.33
CA ILE A 230 -12.80 -3.60 12.63
C ILE A 230 -12.89 -4.73 13.67
N PRO A 231 -13.95 -5.58 13.68
CA PRO A 231 -14.20 -6.55 14.76
C PRO A 231 -13.07 -7.53 15.07
N ASN A 232 -12.34 -7.98 14.03
CA ASN A 232 -11.27 -8.97 14.14
C ASN A 232 -9.89 -8.35 13.85
N ALA A 233 -9.67 -7.11 14.31
CA ALA A 233 -8.43 -6.41 14.04
C ALA A 233 -7.57 -6.20 15.29
N ARG A 234 -6.26 -6.14 15.08
CA ARG A 234 -5.30 -5.64 16.05
C ARG A 234 -4.36 -4.61 15.40
N ALA A 235 -3.91 -3.62 16.20
CA ALA A 235 -2.94 -2.64 15.78
C ALA A 235 -1.57 -2.94 16.40
N GLU A 236 -0.52 -2.82 15.60
CA GLU A 236 0.88 -2.90 16.03
C GLU A 236 1.62 -1.63 15.61
N ILE A 237 2.15 -0.91 16.58
CA ILE A 237 2.93 0.31 16.35
C ILE A 237 4.41 -0.04 16.44
N ILE A 238 5.17 0.30 15.40
CA ILE A 238 6.58 -0.05 15.31
C ILE A 238 7.42 1.16 15.76
N PRO A 239 8.18 1.03 16.88
CA PRO A 239 8.91 2.16 17.46
C PRO A 239 9.92 2.80 16.51
N GLY A 240 10.02 4.14 16.54
CA GLY A 240 11.06 4.94 15.89
C GLY A 240 11.05 4.92 14.36
N LEU A 241 10.01 4.37 13.71
CA LEU A 241 9.92 4.27 12.26
C LEU A 241 8.90 5.25 11.68
N ARG A 242 9.23 5.78 10.51
CA ARG A 242 8.37 6.68 9.74
C ARG A 242 7.53 5.91 8.71
N HIS A 243 7.03 6.60 7.69
CA HIS A 243 6.10 6.06 6.71
C HIS A 243 6.63 4.86 5.93
N MET A 244 7.90 4.89 5.50
CA MET A 244 8.55 3.78 4.81
C MET A 244 9.32 2.85 5.77
N GLY A 245 8.84 2.70 6.99
CA GLY A 245 9.45 1.85 8.01
C GLY A 245 9.65 0.39 7.55
N LEU A 246 8.79 -0.11 6.67
CA LEU A 246 8.93 -1.44 6.05
C LEU A 246 10.14 -1.55 5.10
N VAL A 247 10.74 -0.43 4.69
CA VAL A 247 12.02 -0.37 3.94
C VAL A 247 13.18 -0.05 4.88
N GLU A 248 12.96 0.83 5.85
CA GLU A 248 13.97 1.28 6.80
C GLU A 248 14.39 0.17 7.78
N ASN A 249 13.42 -0.62 8.25
CA ASN A 249 13.63 -1.80 9.08
C ASN A 249 12.69 -2.94 8.62
N PRO A 250 13.03 -3.64 7.53
CA PRO A 250 12.19 -4.71 6.99
C PRO A 250 11.89 -5.81 8.00
N GLU A 251 12.87 -6.20 8.83
CA GLU A 251 12.71 -7.28 9.80
C GLU A 251 11.60 -6.99 10.81
N ALA A 252 11.49 -5.75 11.27
CA ALA A 252 10.46 -5.34 12.21
C ALA A 252 9.04 -5.52 11.65
N PHE A 253 8.85 -5.34 10.33
CA PHE A 253 7.58 -5.58 9.67
C PHE A 253 7.40 -7.05 9.26
N ASN A 254 8.42 -7.65 8.68
CA ASN A 254 8.35 -8.99 8.10
C ASN A 254 8.09 -10.07 9.15
N SER A 255 8.74 -10.00 10.31
CA SER A 255 8.51 -10.95 11.41
C SER A 255 7.05 -10.95 11.87
N ARG A 256 6.42 -9.77 11.93
CA ARG A 256 5.01 -9.61 12.31
C ARG A 256 4.06 -10.10 11.22
N LEU A 257 4.36 -9.80 9.95
CA LEU A 257 3.59 -10.30 8.80
C LEU A 257 3.60 -11.83 8.75
N VAL A 258 4.79 -12.44 8.83
CA VAL A 258 4.93 -13.90 8.81
C VAL A 258 4.21 -14.54 9.99
N SER A 259 4.38 -14.00 11.20
CA SER A 259 3.69 -14.50 12.41
C SER A 259 2.17 -14.42 12.25
N PHE A 260 1.64 -13.31 11.77
CA PHE A 260 0.21 -13.13 11.56
C PHE A 260 -0.34 -14.10 10.52
N PHE A 261 0.33 -14.29 9.39
CA PHE A 261 -0.10 -15.25 8.40
C PHE A 261 -0.03 -16.69 8.89
N GLN A 262 1.01 -17.07 9.65
CA GLN A 262 1.10 -18.38 10.27
C GLN A 262 -0.01 -18.65 11.31
N GLU A 263 -0.48 -17.61 11.99
CA GLU A 263 -1.61 -17.68 12.91
C GLU A 263 -2.94 -17.93 12.17
N VAL A 264 -3.16 -17.26 11.03
CA VAL A 264 -4.43 -17.30 10.31
C VAL A 264 -4.54 -18.46 9.32
N PHE A 265 -3.44 -18.90 8.72
CA PHE A 265 -3.41 -20.01 7.73
C PHE A 265 -3.15 -21.40 8.35
N ARG A 266 -3.34 -21.55 9.65
CA ARG A 266 -3.23 -22.84 10.36
C ARG A 266 -4.37 -23.78 10.04
#